data_2c7df1670023f7ccccf919ce8909d6a9
#
_entry.id   2c7df1670023f7ccccf919ce8909d6a9
#
_cell.length_a   1.000
_cell.length_b   1.000
_cell.length_c   1.000
_cell.angle_alpha   90.00
_cell.angle_beta   90.00
_cell.angle_gamma   90.00
#
_symmetry.space_group_name_H-M   'P 1'
#
loop_
_entity.id
_entity.type
_entity.pdbx_description
1 polymer ?
#
loop_
_entity_poly.entity_id
_entity_poly.type
_entity_poly.pdbx_seq_one_letter_code
_entity_poly.pdbx_strand_id
1 'polypeptide(L)'
;MKMANWQIHTRLVKFAVAIVAAMALAACTSPGPYNSTSDGVDSVLMLQGHDPVAYFTLGKHTRGKPDIKATHEGATYRFISDEHKAMFVKEPAKFTPQYGGFCSNGIVYGIAWGGDPDTWKIIDGKLYIFGGDASRKYFLMDEKKNLQLADQYWTSEVKGSNAFVQRYYRLIVRVPHYKTGAKLEGEWQQGQSGKPRVQ
;
A
#
# COMPACT_ATOMS: atom_id res chain seq x y z
N MET A 1 -40.63 44.72 6.60
CA MET A 1 -39.92 43.75 7.45
C MET A 1 -39.78 42.31 6.86
N LYS A 2 -40.59 41.85 5.91
CA LYS A 2 -40.48 40.46 5.36
C LYS A 2 -39.35 40.24 4.35
N MET A 3 -38.88 41.25 3.63
CA MET A 3 -37.80 41.08 2.61
C MET A 3 -36.38 41.01 3.19
N ALA A 4 -36.13 41.61 4.35
CA ALA A 4 -34.80 41.52 4.99
C ALA A 4 -34.50 40.13 5.53
N ASN A 5 -35.51 39.42 6.05
CA ASN A 5 -35.34 38.04 6.54
C ASN A 5 -35.03 37.03 5.41
N TRP A 6 -35.57 37.19 4.21
CA TRP A 6 -35.25 36.28 3.08
C TRP A 6 -33.79 36.41 2.65
N GLN A 7 -33.23 37.61 2.57
CA GLN A 7 -31.84 37.81 2.17
C GLN A 7 -30.86 37.23 3.19
N ILE A 8 -31.20 37.22 4.47
CA ILE A 8 -30.38 36.61 5.53
C ILE A 8 -30.42 35.07 5.41
N HIS A 9 -31.61 34.51 5.22
CA HIS A 9 -31.74 33.05 5.03
C HIS A 9 -31.01 32.54 3.79
N THR A 10 -31.10 33.25 2.65
CA THR A 10 -30.40 32.85 1.43
C THR A 10 -28.88 32.99 1.55
N ARG A 11 -28.36 33.94 2.30
CA ARG A 11 -26.91 34.06 2.60
C ARG A 11 -26.44 32.94 3.52
N LEU A 12 -27.18 32.60 4.57
CA LEU A 12 -26.85 31.54 5.49
C LEU A 12 -26.85 30.17 4.80
N VAL A 13 -27.82 29.92 3.92
CA VAL A 13 -27.86 28.64 3.12
C VAL A 13 -26.67 28.56 2.17
N LYS A 14 -26.30 29.66 1.49
CA LYS A 14 -25.12 29.70 0.62
C LYS A 14 -23.82 29.46 1.39
N PHE A 15 -23.69 30.03 2.58
CA PHE A 15 -22.54 29.80 3.46
C PHE A 15 -22.48 28.35 3.94
N ALA A 16 -23.60 27.77 4.34
CA ALA A 16 -23.67 26.38 4.77
C ALA A 16 -23.30 25.40 3.62
N VAL A 17 -23.80 25.65 2.41
CA VAL A 17 -23.45 24.86 1.20
C VAL A 17 -21.96 25.00 0.86
N ALA A 18 -21.39 26.20 0.96
CA ALA A 18 -19.96 26.41 0.72
C ALA A 18 -19.07 25.70 1.74
N ILE A 19 -19.47 25.67 3.02
CA ILE A 19 -18.74 24.95 4.07
C ILE A 19 -18.82 23.43 3.85
N VAL A 20 -19.99 22.91 3.47
CA VAL A 20 -20.15 21.48 3.16
C VAL A 20 -19.35 21.10 1.92
N ALA A 21 -19.33 21.93 0.89
CA ALA A 21 -18.50 21.73 -0.32
C ALA A 21 -17.00 21.79 0.00
N ALA A 22 -16.57 22.73 0.87
CA ALA A 22 -15.17 22.82 1.30
C ALA A 22 -14.73 21.61 2.14
N MET A 23 -15.62 21.10 3.02
CA MET A 23 -15.36 19.88 3.77
C MET A 23 -15.32 18.63 2.87
N ALA A 24 -16.14 18.56 1.82
CA ALA A 24 -16.10 17.49 0.83
C ALA A 24 -14.81 17.51 0.00
N LEU A 25 -14.28 18.69 -0.32
CA LEU A 25 -13.00 18.83 -1.03
C LEU A 25 -11.79 18.48 -0.14
N ALA A 26 -11.85 18.73 1.17
CA ALA A 26 -10.83 18.32 2.11
C ALA A 26 -10.78 16.79 2.32
N ALA A 27 -11.91 16.10 2.15
CA ALA A 27 -11.97 14.64 2.21
C ALA A 27 -11.27 13.95 1.02
N CYS A 28 -10.99 14.66 -0.09
CA CYS A 28 -10.29 14.13 -1.26
C CYS A 28 -8.76 14.07 -1.09
N THR A 29 -8.19 14.53 0.02
CA THR A 29 -6.76 14.48 0.31
C THR A 29 -6.40 13.48 1.41
N SER A 30 -7.27 12.50 1.69
CA SER A 30 -6.87 11.40 2.55
C SER A 30 -5.69 10.69 1.90
N PRO A 31 -4.55 10.53 2.59
CA PRO A 31 -3.47 9.70 2.08
C PRO A 31 -4.06 8.33 1.71
N GLY A 32 -3.60 7.77 0.59
CA GLY A 32 -4.09 6.47 0.09
C GLY A 32 -4.02 5.39 1.18
N PRO A 33 -4.62 4.23 0.95
CA PRO A 33 -4.52 3.16 1.92
C PRO A 33 -3.07 2.70 1.99
N TYR A 34 -2.45 2.90 3.15
CA TYR A 34 -1.09 2.47 3.43
C TYR A 34 -1.05 1.35 4.46
N ASN A 35 -0.18 0.38 4.24
CA ASN A 35 0.25 -0.55 5.27
C ASN A 35 1.27 0.15 6.17
N SER A 36 0.79 1.07 6.97
CA SER A 36 1.60 1.87 7.89
C SER A 36 1.42 1.41 9.34
N THR A 37 2.38 1.78 10.17
CA THR A 37 2.34 1.62 11.62
C THR A 37 2.41 2.99 12.29
N SER A 38 2.15 3.02 13.60
CA SER A 38 2.48 4.16 14.45
C SER A 38 3.42 3.69 15.54
N ASP A 39 4.45 4.48 15.84
CA ASP A 39 5.39 4.19 16.93
C ASP A 39 5.35 5.25 18.05
N GLY A 40 4.30 6.07 18.05
CA GLY A 40 4.12 7.17 19.01
C GLY A 40 4.82 8.47 18.60
N VAL A 41 5.73 8.42 17.63
CA VAL A 41 6.43 9.59 17.05
C VAL A 41 5.85 9.91 15.67
N ASP A 42 5.77 8.90 14.81
CA ASP A 42 5.24 9.02 13.46
C ASP A 42 3.93 8.22 13.35
N SER A 43 2.82 8.90 13.03
CA SER A 43 1.47 8.31 13.01
C SER A 43 1.21 7.46 11.76
N VAL A 44 1.86 7.76 10.64
CA VAL A 44 1.76 7.04 9.37
C VAL A 44 3.17 6.65 8.92
N LEU A 45 3.78 5.71 9.65
CA LEU A 45 5.15 5.26 9.39
C LEU A 45 5.15 4.09 8.41
N MET A 46 5.76 4.29 7.24
CA MET A 46 5.87 3.27 6.21
C MET A 46 6.97 2.25 6.50
N LEU A 47 6.77 1.04 5.99
CA LEU A 47 7.74 -0.07 6.07
C LEU A 47 8.22 -0.31 7.52
N GLN A 48 7.36 -0.03 8.51
CA GLN A 48 7.70 -0.14 9.94
C GLN A 48 9.01 0.59 10.29
N GLY A 49 9.33 1.67 9.55
CA GLY A 49 10.54 2.46 9.72
C GLY A 49 11.79 1.90 9.03
N HIS A 50 11.67 0.91 8.14
CA HIS A 50 12.78 0.51 7.28
C HIS A 50 13.01 1.55 6.17
N ASP A 51 14.27 1.71 5.80
CA ASP A 51 14.72 2.64 4.77
C ASP A 51 14.33 2.12 3.37
N PRO A 52 13.44 2.81 2.62
CA PRO A 52 13.00 2.35 1.32
C PRO A 52 14.13 2.32 0.26
N VAL A 53 15.16 3.15 0.42
CA VAL A 53 16.31 3.21 -0.49
C VAL A 53 17.25 2.03 -0.28
N ALA A 54 17.36 1.52 0.96
CA ALA A 54 18.26 0.42 1.30
C ALA A 54 17.92 -0.87 0.54
N TYR A 55 16.66 -1.12 0.20
CA TYR A 55 16.28 -2.28 -0.62
C TYR A 55 16.96 -2.28 -2.00
N PHE A 56 17.15 -1.08 -2.58
CA PHE A 56 17.74 -0.91 -3.91
C PHE A 56 19.27 -0.79 -3.86
N THR A 57 19.80 -0.09 -2.88
CA THR A 57 21.23 0.21 -2.80
C THR A 57 22.04 -0.85 -2.08
N LEU A 58 21.44 -1.47 -1.05
CA LEU A 58 22.11 -2.47 -0.22
C LEU A 58 21.60 -3.91 -0.46
N GLY A 59 20.48 -4.07 -1.20
CA GLY A 59 19.85 -5.37 -1.42
C GLY A 59 19.33 -6.03 -0.15
N LYS A 60 19.00 -5.25 0.89
CA LYS A 60 18.49 -5.76 2.17
C LYS A 60 17.57 -4.74 2.86
N HIS A 61 16.63 -5.24 3.65
CA HIS A 61 15.86 -4.42 4.58
C HIS A 61 16.79 -3.89 5.68
N THR A 62 16.70 -2.61 6.00
CA THR A 62 17.52 -1.98 7.01
C THR A 62 16.71 -0.89 7.69
N ARG A 63 16.70 -0.87 9.04
CA ARG A 63 15.95 0.14 9.77
C ARG A 63 16.57 1.52 9.58
N GLY A 64 15.74 2.49 9.24
CA GLY A 64 16.08 3.90 9.24
C GLY A 64 16.13 4.49 10.65
N LYS A 65 16.76 5.65 10.78
CA LYS A 65 16.86 6.41 12.02
C LYS A 65 15.62 7.32 12.18
N PRO A 66 15.08 7.49 13.38
CA PRO A 66 13.91 8.33 13.62
C PRO A 66 14.10 9.82 13.30
N ASP A 67 15.33 10.31 13.39
CA ASP A 67 15.73 11.69 13.13
C ASP A 67 16.00 11.98 11.65
N ILE A 68 16.27 10.95 10.83
CA ILE A 68 16.50 11.10 9.39
C ILE A 68 15.26 10.61 8.65
N LYS A 69 14.32 11.53 8.38
CA LYS A 69 13.02 11.19 7.78
C LYS A 69 12.56 12.20 6.75
N ALA A 70 11.64 11.77 5.89
CA ALA A 70 10.91 12.62 4.96
C ALA A 70 9.46 12.14 4.85
N THR A 71 8.56 13.06 4.47
CA THR A 71 7.15 12.75 4.21
C THR A 71 6.88 12.79 2.71
N HIS A 72 6.17 11.79 2.21
CA HIS A 72 5.71 11.73 0.84
C HIS A 72 4.27 11.21 0.81
N GLU A 73 3.37 11.93 0.12
CA GLU A 73 1.93 11.61 0.04
C GLU A 73 1.26 11.34 1.41
N GLY A 74 1.66 12.10 2.44
CA GLY A 74 1.11 11.98 3.79
C GLY A 74 1.66 10.84 4.64
N ALA A 75 2.60 10.04 4.12
CA ALA A 75 3.26 8.98 4.84
C ALA A 75 4.71 9.33 5.17
N THR A 76 5.20 8.89 6.34
CA THR A 76 6.56 9.12 6.80
C THR A 76 7.45 7.93 6.45
N TYR A 77 8.63 8.25 5.93
CA TYR A 77 9.71 7.32 5.61
C TYR A 77 10.96 7.68 6.43
N ARG A 78 11.68 6.67 6.92
CA ARG A 78 12.93 6.84 7.66
C ARG A 78 14.12 6.30 6.87
N PHE A 79 15.29 6.89 7.07
CA PHE A 79 16.49 6.58 6.29
C PHE A 79 17.66 6.29 7.18
N ILE A 80 18.62 5.49 6.70
CA ILE A 80 19.86 5.20 7.41
C ILE A 80 20.84 6.38 7.39
N SER A 81 20.74 7.25 6.35
CA SER A 81 21.61 8.40 6.15
C SER A 81 20.92 9.55 5.41
N ASP A 82 21.50 10.73 5.44
CA ASP A 82 21.02 11.90 4.69
C ASP A 82 21.15 11.71 3.18
N GLU A 83 22.11 10.91 2.70
CA GLU A 83 22.28 10.55 1.31
C GLU A 83 21.06 9.75 0.81
N HIS A 84 20.63 8.72 1.57
CA HIS A 84 19.43 7.95 1.25
C HIS A 84 18.18 8.83 1.26
N LYS A 85 18.04 9.70 2.25
CA LYS A 85 16.97 10.70 2.29
C LYS A 85 16.97 11.58 1.05
N ALA A 86 18.13 12.11 0.65
CA ALA A 86 18.25 12.95 -0.54
C ALA A 86 17.88 12.19 -1.83
N MET A 87 18.29 10.92 -1.97
CA MET A 87 17.88 10.06 -3.09
C MET A 87 16.37 9.88 -3.13
N PHE A 88 15.74 9.59 -1.98
CA PHE A 88 14.30 9.43 -1.88
C PHE A 88 13.56 10.73 -2.25
N VAL A 89 13.96 11.86 -1.70
CA VAL A 89 13.31 13.17 -1.95
C VAL A 89 13.39 13.54 -3.43
N LYS A 90 14.48 13.19 -4.11
CA LYS A 90 14.66 13.43 -5.54
C LYS A 90 13.73 12.59 -6.40
N GLU A 91 13.54 11.32 -6.07
CA GLU A 91 12.78 10.35 -6.87
C GLU A 91 11.89 9.45 -5.98
N PRO A 92 10.91 10.00 -5.22
CA PRO A 92 10.18 9.21 -4.23
C PRO A 92 9.39 8.06 -4.87
N ALA A 93 8.82 8.24 -6.05
CA ALA A 93 8.06 7.18 -6.75
C ALA A 93 8.90 5.94 -7.09
N LYS A 94 10.23 6.08 -7.20
CA LYS A 94 11.15 4.97 -7.44
C LYS A 94 11.29 4.06 -6.22
N PHE A 95 11.28 4.65 -5.03
CA PHE A 95 11.63 3.97 -3.78
C PHE A 95 10.41 3.61 -2.92
N THR A 96 9.24 4.22 -3.19
CA THR A 96 8.00 3.87 -2.48
C THR A 96 7.57 2.44 -2.81
N PRO A 97 7.09 1.67 -1.81
CA PRO A 97 6.61 0.32 -2.07
C PRO A 97 5.35 0.35 -2.92
N GLN A 98 5.21 -0.60 -3.83
CA GLN A 98 4.00 -0.78 -4.60
C GLN A 98 2.83 -1.15 -3.67
N TYR A 99 1.63 -0.84 -4.13
CA TYR A 99 0.39 -1.16 -3.41
C TYR A 99 0.35 -0.63 -1.96
N GLY A 100 0.92 0.56 -1.73
CA GLY A 100 0.96 1.17 -0.40
C GLY A 100 1.66 0.33 0.66
N GLY A 101 2.53 -0.61 0.27
CA GLY A 101 3.24 -1.52 1.18
C GLY A 101 2.40 -2.68 1.71
N PHE A 102 1.17 -2.89 1.20
CA PHE A 102 0.40 -4.08 1.50
C PHE A 102 1.04 -5.33 0.87
N CYS A 103 0.64 -6.50 1.36
CA CYS A 103 1.06 -7.78 0.81
C CYS A 103 0.65 -7.90 -0.66
N SER A 104 1.61 -7.88 -1.58
CA SER A 104 1.35 -7.93 -3.03
C SER A 104 0.54 -9.16 -3.44
N ASN A 105 0.75 -10.32 -2.80
CA ASN A 105 -0.05 -11.52 -3.04
C ASN A 105 -1.50 -11.38 -2.55
N GLY A 106 -1.75 -10.56 -1.53
CA GLY A 106 -3.11 -10.22 -1.09
C GLY A 106 -3.83 -9.36 -2.11
N ILE A 107 -3.12 -8.40 -2.70
CA ILE A 107 -3.69 -7.49 -3.72
C ILE A 107 -4.10 -8.24 -4.99
N VAL A 108 -3.47 -9.36 -5.35
CA VAL A 108 -3.92 -10.27 -6.44
C VAL A 108 -5.40 -10.63 -6.29
N TYR A 109 -5.92 -10.64 -5.08
CA TYR A 109 -7.32 -10.97 -4.74
C TYR A 109 -8.14 -9.76 -4.32
N GLY A 110 -7.63 -8.55 -4.47
CA GLY A 110 -8.26 -7.32 -3.99
C GLY A 110 -8.28 -7.19 -2.46
N ILE A 111 -7.44 -7.95 -1.75
CA ILE A 111 -7.41 -7.99 -0.29
C ILE A 111 -6.16 -7.25 0.22
N ALA A 112 -6.36 -6.14 0.91
CA ALA A 112 -5.29 -5.35 1.54
C ALA A 112 -4.77 -6.03 2.82
N TRP A 113 -4.11 -7.18 2.70
CA TRP A 113 -3.40 -7.85 3.80
C TRP A 113 -2.16 -7.07 4.20
N GLY A 114 -1.78 -7.14 5.49
CA GLY A 114 -0.55 -6.55 5.97
C GLY A 114 0.68 -7.08 5.23
N GLY A 115 1.60 -6.19 4.89
CA GLY A 115 2.91 -6.51 4.35
C GLY A 115 3.96 -6.51 5.46
N ASP A 116 4.93 -7.41 5.35
CA ASP A 116 6.09 -7.52 6.22
C ASP A 116 7.31 -6.94 5.48
N PRO A 117 7.90 -5.84 5.96
CA PRO A 117 9.06 -5.21 5.32
C PRO A 117 10.28 -6.12 5.16
N ASP A 118 10.38 -7.18 5.97
CA ASP A 118 11.49 -8.15 5.90
C ASP A 118 11.29 -9.13 4.73
N THR A 119 10.07 -9.21 4.19
CA THR A 119 9.74 -10.08 3.06
C THR A 119 9.37 -9.27 1.81
N TRP A 120 10.33 -9.13 0.91
CA TRP A 120 10.23 -8.23 -0.23
C TRP A 120 10.86 -8.80 -1.51
N LYS A 121 10.63 -8.12 -2.63
CA LYS A 121 11.35 -8.32 -3.90
C LYS A 121 11.32 -7.04 -4.75
N ILE A 122 12.43 -6.78 -5.43
CA ILE A 122 12.47 -5.82 -6.55
C ILE A 122 12.12 -6.57 -7.83
N ILE A 123 11.09 -6.11 -8.53
CA ILE A 123 10.66 -6.62 -9.84
C ILE A 123 10.56 -5.41 -10.76
N ASP A 124 11.25 -5.43 -11.89
CA ASP A 124 11.29 -4.33 -12.87
C ASP A 124 11.55 -2.95 -12.23
N GLY A 125 12.50 -2.91 -11.28
CA GLY A 125 12.90 -1.68 -10.60
C GLY A 125 11.88 -1.14 -9.58
N LYS A 126 10.86 -1.91 -9.21
CA LYS A 126 9.81 -1.55 -8.23
C LYS A 126 9.88 -2.42 -7.00
N LEU A 127 9.64 -1.84 -5.82
CA LEU A 127 9.65 -2.56 -4.54
C LEU A 127 8.28 -3.17 -4.23
N TYR A 128 8.23 -4.48 -4.09
CA TYR A 128 7.05 -5.23 -3.68
C TYR A 128 7.26 -5.83 -2.29
N ILE A 129 6.25 -5.67 -1.42
CA ILE A 129 6.24 -6.20 -0.06
C ILE A 129 5.28 -7.38 -0.01
N PHE A 130 5.58 -8.37 0.82
CA PHE A 130 4.74 -9.56 0.99
C PHE A 130 4.44 -9.78 2.49
N GLY A 131 3.42 -10.56 2.80
CA GLY A 131 3.03 -10.86 4.17
C GLY A 131 3.82 -12.04 4.80
N GLY A 132 4.97 -12.40 4.20
CA GLY A 132 5.84 -13.49 4.60
C GLY A 132 6.29 -14.32 3.41
N ASP A 133 7.28 -15.22 3.62
CA ASP A 133 7.92 -16.02 2.56
C ASP A 133 6.95 -16.87 1.74
N ALA A 134 5.93 -17.44 2.38
CA ALA A 134 4.90 -18.21 1.67
C ALA A 134 4.14 -17.31 0.67
N SER A 135 3.75 -16.10 1.07
CA SER A 135 3.08 -15.14 0.19
C SER A 135 3.97 -14.74 -0.99
N ARG A 136 5.24 -14.47 -0.74
CA ARG A 136 6.23 -14.16 -1.79
C ARG A 136 6.38 -15.34 -2.74
N LYS A 137 6.56 -16.54 -2.21
CA LYS A 137 6.65 -17.79 -2.98
C LYS A 137 5.46 -17.97 -3.92
N TYR A 138 4.24 -17.83 -3.41
CA TYR A 138 3.03 -18.01 -4.21
C TYR A 138 2.83 -16.93 -5.27
N PHE A 139 3.19 -15.69 -4.96
CA PHE A 139 3.15 -14.61 -5.95
C PHE A 139 4.10 -14.90 -7.14
N LEU A 140 5.28 -15.42 -6.85
CA LEU A 140 6.31 -15.70 -7.86
C LEU A 140 6.05 -16.99 -8.68
N MET A 141 5.05 -17.82 -8.33
CA MET A 141 4.66 -18.98 -9.14
C MET A 141 4.17 -18.58 -10.54
N ASP A 142 3.48 -17.43 -10.63
CA ASP A 142 3.02 -16.85 -11.89
C ASP A 142 3.15 -15.33 -11.80
N GLU A 143 4.40 -14.84 -11.70
CA GLU A 143 4.74 -13.46 -11.44
C GLU A 143 4.02 -12.49 -12.38
N LYS A 144 4.09 -12.77 -13.69
CA LYS A 144 3.50 -11.90 -14.71
C LYS A 144 1.98 -11.74 -14.55
N LYS A 145 1.27 -12.85 -14.38
CA LYS A 145 -0.18 -12.84 -14.17
C LYS A 145 -0.57 -12.19 -12.85
N ASN A 146 0.19 -12.48 -11.79
CA ASN A 146 -0.07 -11.94 -10.47
C ASN A 146 0.19 -10.42 -10.41
N LEU A 147 1.19 -9.90 -11.11
CA LEU A 147 1.39 -8.46 -11.30
C LEU A 147 0.19 -7.82 -12.01
N GLN A 148 -0.28 -8.40 -13.11
CA GLN A 148 -1.44 -7.88 -13.85
C GLN A 148 -2.70 -7.83 -12.98
N LEU A 149 -2.99 -8.90 -12.23
CA LEU A 149 -4.15 -8.97 -11.34
C LEU A 149 -4.01 -7.96 -10.18
N ALA A 150 -2.83 -7.86 -9.58
CA ALA A 150 -2.59 -6.94 -8.49
C ALA A 150 -2.74 -5.48 -8.95
N ASP A 151 -2.20 -5.10 -10.10
CA ASP A 151 -2.35 -3.77 -10.68
C ASP A 151 -3.83 -3.45 -10.97
N GLN A 152 -4.56 -4.42 -11.52
CA GLN A 152 -5.99 -4.29 -11.77
C GLN A 152 -6.77 -4.02 -10.49
N TYR A 153 -6.63 -4.89 -9.47
CA TYR A 153 -7.39 -4.74 -8.23
C TYR A 153 -6.93 -3.56 -7.37
N TRP A 154 -5.63 -3.23 -7.40
CA TRP A 154 -5.15 -2.02 -6.77
C TRP A 154 -5.86 -0.79 -7.32
N THR A 155 -5.87 -0.65 -8.64
CA THR A 155 -6.41 0.54 -9.31
C THR A 155 -7.93 0.62 -9.23
N SER A 156 -8.63 -0.52 -9.41
CA SER A 156 -10.09 -0.53 -9.50
C SER A 156 -10.79 -0.56 -8.15
N GLU A 157 -10.13 -1.06 -7.09
CA GLU A 157 -10.84 -1.36 -5.84
C GLU A 157 -10.12 -0.91 -4.58
N VAL A 158 -8.79 -1.04 -4.49
CA VAL A 158 -8.07 -0.85 -3.23
C VAL A 158 -7.58 0.59 -3.08
N LYS A 159 -6.97 1.16 -4.11
CA LYS A 159 -6.46 2.53 -4.09
C LYS A 159 -7.63 3.51 -3.89
N GLY A 160 -7.55 4.33 -2.84
CA GLY A 160 -8.62 5.29 -2.51
C GLY A 160 -9.78 4.69 -1.69
N SER A 161 -9.77 3.39 -1.39
CA SER A 161 -10.74 2.77 -0.50
C SER A 161 -10.27 2.77 0.96
N ASN A 162 -11.19 2.44 1.88
CA ASN A 162 -10.80 2.08 3.23
C ASN A 162 -10.30 0.63 3.22
N ALA A 163 -9.01 0.42 3.47
CA ALA A 163 -8.37 -0.90 3.41
C ALA A 163 -9.02 -1.95 4.33
N PHE A 164 -9.55 -1.54 5.49
CA PHE A 164 -10.24 -2.44 6.42
C PHE A 164 -11.58 -2.91 5.82
N VAL A 165 -12.38 -1.98 5.30
CA VAL A 165 -13.68 -2.28 4.66
C VAL A 165 -13.46 -3.16 3.43
N GLN A 166 -12.50 -2.80 2.57
CA GLN A 166 -12.15 -3.56 1.36
C GLN A 166 -11.71 -4.99 1.68
N ARG A 167 -10.92 -5.18 2.73
CA ARG A 167 -10.51 -6.50 3.21
C ARG A 167 -11.71 -7.35 3.61
N TYR A 168 -12.61 -6.81 4.45
CA TYR A 168 -13.82 -7.52 4.86
C TYR A 168 -14.72 -7.85 3.69
N TYR A 169 -14.94 -6.91 2.79
CA TYR A 169 -15.72 -7.14 1.57
C TYR A 169 -15.18 -8.34 0.78
N ARG A 170 -13.87 -8.37 0.51
CA ARG A 170 -13.23 -9.42 -0.30
C ARG A 170 -13.06 -10.77 0.43
N LEU A 171 -13.12 -10.79 1.73
CA LEU A 171 -13.19 -12.05 2.47
C LEU A 171 -14.55 -12.74 2.33
N ILE A 172 -15.61 -11.96 2.13
CA ILE A 172 -16.98 -12.44 1.92
C ILE A 172 -17.25 -12.66 0.41
N VAL A 173 -17.01 -11.63 -0.39
CA VAL A 173 -17.22 -11.64 -1.85
C VAL A 173 -15.87 -11.91 -2.53
N ARG A 174 -15.49 -13.17 -2.60
CA ARG A 174 -14.21 -13.60 -3.18
C ARG A 174 -14.20 -13.42 -4.68
N VAL A 175 -13.02 -13.09 -5.22
CA VAL A 175 -12.81 -13.06 -6.68
C VAL A 175 -12.85 -14.48 -7.26
N PRO A 176 -13.24 -14.65 -8.54
CA PRO A 176 -13.38 -16.00 -9.14
C PRO A 176 -12.09 -16.85 -9.10
N HIS A 177 -10.93 -16.21 -9.16
CA HIS A 177 -9.63 -16.88 -9.14
C HIS A 177 -9.03 -17.02 -7.73
N TYR A 178 -9.81 -16.72 -6.68
CA TYR A 178 -9.32 -16.82 -5.30
C TYR A 178 -8.82 -18.23 -4.98
N LYS A 179 -7.63 -18.28 -4.37
CA LYS A 179 -7.02 -19.53 -3.89
C LYS A 179 -6.67 -19.39 -2.41
N THR A 180 -6.99 -20.43 -1.65
CA THR A 180 -6.54 -20.53 -0.25
C THR A 180 -5.04 -20.82 -0.18
N GLY A 181 -4.40 -20.53 0.95
CA GLY A 181 -2.99 -20.85 1.18
C GLY A 181 -2.70 -22.35 0.99
N ALA A 182 -3.60 -23.23 1.45
CA ALA A 182 -3.45 -24.68 1.26
C ALA A 182 -3.47 -25.08 -0.22
N LYS A 183 -4.34 -24.46 -1.03
CA LYS A 183 -4.38 -24.71 -2.48
C LYS A 183 -3.11 -24.22 -3.16
N LEU A 184 -2.63 -23.02 -2.81
CA LEU A 184 -1.39 -22.47 -3.35
C LEU A 184 -0.17 -23.31 -2.98
N GLU A 185 -0.11 -23.84 -1.74
CA GLU A 185 0.94 -24.74 -1.32
C GLU A 185 0.91 -26.06 -2.10
N GLY A 186 -0.27 -26.64 -2.31
CA GLY A 186 -0.41 -27.84 -3.14
C GLY A 186 0.07 -27.65 -4.58
N GLU A 187 -0.31 -26.52 -5.21
CA GLU A 187 0.17 -26.16 -6.56
C GLU A 187 1.69 -25.96 -6.60
N TRP A 188 2.26 -25.32 -5.57
CA TRP A 188 3.71 -25.16 -5.46
C TRP A 188 4.42 -26.52 -5.40
N GLN A 189 3.96 -27.44 -4.54
CA GLN A 189 4.56 -28.76 -4.38
C GLN A 189 4.46 -29.57 -5.68
N GLN A 190 3.33 -29.53 -6.38
CA GLN A 190 3.16 -30.17 -7.69
C GLN A 190 4.14 -29.63 -8.73
N GLY A 191 4.32 -28.30 -8.76
CA GLY A 191 5.31 -27.67 -9.65
C GLY A 191 6.77 -28.02 -9.33
N GLN A 192 7.09 -28.42 -8.10
CA GLN A 192 8.43 -28.86 -7.72
C GLN A 192 8.67 -30.37 -8.00
N SER A 193 7.64 -31.21 -7.90
CA SER A 193 7.77 -32.65 -8.14
C SER A 193 8.10 -33.01 -9.60
N GLY A 194 7.82 -32.08 -10.54
CA GLY A 194 8.20 -32.23 -11.96
C GLY A 194 9.61 -31.73 -12.31
N LYS A 195 10.36 -31.13 -11.36
CA LYS A 195 11.72 -30.63 -11.63
C LYS A 195 12.76 -31.67 -11.21
N PRO A 196 13.81 -31.94 -12.04
CA PRO A 196 14.92 -32.78 -11.62
C PRO A 196 15.58 -32.18 -10.38
N ARG A 197 15.83 -33.00 -9.35
CA ARG A 197 16.61 -32.56 -8.18
C ARG A 197 18.02 -32.26 -8.67
N VAL A 198 18.41 -30.98 -8.63
CA VAL A 198 19.81 -30.58 -8.78
C VAL A 198 20.52 -31.05 -7.51
N GLN A 199 21.40 -32.06 -7.65
CA GLN A 199 22.29 -32.51 -6.58
C GLN A 199 23.44 -31.53 -6.41
#